data_b741084400bf2b0a07803b834dbeb82d
#
_entry.id   b741084400bf2b0a07803b834dbeb82d
#
_cell.length_a   1.000
_cell.length_b   1.000
_cell.length_c   1.000
_cell.angle_alpha   90.00
_cell.angle_beta   90.00
_cell.angle_gamma   90.00
#
_symmetry.space_group_name_H-M   'P 1'
#
loop_
_entity.id
_entity.type
_entity.pdbx_description
1 polymer ?
#
loop_
_entity_poly.entity_id
_entity_poly.type
_entity_poly.pdbx_seq_one_letter_code
_entity_poly.pdbx_strand_id
1 'polypeptide(L)'
;MLEYFYDTDTKEFTYSAEVFTDPLESQNAGYDVYMFSANATIVEPLESKDGFAVVFNGTEWEYIEDHRGITVWKSYEESMEIRELGAIPDGWSTEQPEKPLDVDDYDRVMEEHIYNARYARGYTLREPTEFVTSSIPRWKQDAEDFVLFRDTVLAYGLEVMNHYVATGEAPALDEFKNNLPNIVWTYS
;
A
#
# COMPACT_ATOMS: atom_id res chain seq x y z
N MET A 1 -42.70 -24.03 10.42
CA MET A 1 -42.35 -22.81 9.64
C MET A 1 -41.08 -22.26 10.23
N LEU A 2 -40.17 -21.74 9.39
CA LEU A 2 -38.94 -21.07 9.87
C LEU A 2 -39.13 -19.57 9.83
N GLU A 3 -38.51 -18.87 10.78
CA GLU A 3 -38.23 -17.45 10.75
C GLU A 3 -36.71 -17.23 10.75
N TYR A 4 -36.28 -16.17 10.07
CA TYR A 4 -34.90 -15.84 9.81
C TYR A 4 -34.58 -14.51 10.49
N PHE A 5 -33.64 -14.56 11.43
CA PHE A 5 -33.27 -13.42 12.27
C PHE A 5 -32.20 -12.59 11.63
N TYR A 6 -32.28 -11.29 11.86
CA TYR A 6 -31.28 -10.34 11.46
C TYR A 6 -30.87 -9.43 12.62
N ASP A 7 -29.65 -8.94 12.56
CA ASP A 7 -29.12 -7.96 13.52
C ASP A 7 -29.96 -6.67 13.49
N THR A 8 -30.21 -6.06 14.65
CA THR A 8 -31.06 -4.86 14.76
C THR A 8 -30.50 -3.62 14.10
N ASP A 9 -29.17 -3.49 14.07
CA ASP A 9 -28.46 -2.32 13.59
C ASP A 9 -28.00 -2.53 12.14
N THR A 10 -27.28 -3.63 11.88
CA THR A 10 -26.69 -3.91 10.56
C THR A 10 -27.65 -4.61 9.60
N LYS A 11 -28.75 -5.21 10.13
CA LYS A 11 -29.71 -6.03 9.36
C LYS A 11 -29.11 -7.29 8.72
N GLU A 12 -27.90 -7.66 9.08
CA GLU A 12 -27.24 -8.86 8.61
C GLU A 12 -27.96 -10.12 9.12
N PHE A 13 -28.04 -11.14 8.28
CA PHE A 13 -28.56 -12.44 8.68
C PHE A 13 -27.73 -13.03 9.82
N THR A 14 -28.39 -13.54 10.84
CA THR A 14 -27.75 -14.14 12.01
C THR A 14 -27.98 -15.64 12.11
N TYR A 15 -29.22 -16.04 12.21
CA TYR A 15 -29.60 -17.46 12.33
C TYR A 15 -31.08 -17.66 11.94
N SER A 16 -31.52 -18.93 11.87
CA SER A 16 -32.93 -19.29 11.69
C SER A 16 -33.43 -20.11 12.85
N ALA A 17 -34.72 -20.00 13.16
CA ALA A 17 -35.40 -20.81 14.18
C ALA A 17 -36.80 -21.18 13.73
N GLU A 18 -37.40 -22.14 14.43
CA GLU A 18 -38.80 -22.46 14.23
C GLU A 18 -39.71 -21.41 14.88
N VAL A 19 -40.72 -20.99 14.16
CA VAL A 19 -41.76 -20.08 14.68
C VAL A 19 -42.55 -20.74 15.75
N PHE A 20 -42.69 -20.09 16.91
CA PHE A 20 -43.55 -20.58 17.99
C PHE A 20 -44.99 -20.30 17.70
N THR A 21 -45.88 -21.22 18.16
CA THR A 21 -47.31 -21.01 18.16
C THR A 21 -47.78 -20.44 19.52
N ASP A 22 -48.75 -19.54 19.48
CA ASP A 22 -49.43 -19.08 20.68
C ASP A 22 -50.43 -20.17 21.12
N PRO A 23 -50.24 -20.86 22.28
CA PRO A 23 -51.08 -21.93 22.70
C PRO A 23 -52.52 -21.51 23.02
N LEU A 24 -52.68 -20.31 23.56
CA LEU A 24 -54.00 -19.79 23.97
C LEU A 24 -54.78 -19.33 22.75
N GLU A 25 -54.17 -18.53 21.90
CA GLU A 25 -54.83 -18.06 20.70
C GLU A 25 -55.08 -19.19 19.70
N SER A 26 -54.19 -20.18 19.59
CA SER A 26 -54.40 -21.36 18.76
C SER A 26 -55.57 -22.19 19.24
N GLN A 27 -55.73 -22.36 20.57
CA GLN A 27 -56.87 -23.06 21.14
C GLN A 27 -58.20 -22.31 20.88
N ASN A 28 -58.21 -21.00 21.01
CA ASN A 28 -59.37 -20.17 20.75
C ASN A 28 -59.77 -20.15 19.27
N ALA A 29 -58.78 -20.08 18.36
CA ALA A 29 -58.98 -20.01 16.92
C ALA A 29 -59.34 -21.37 16.30
N GLY A 30 -58.91 -22.47 16.90
CA GLY A 30 -59.07 -23.84 16.36
C GLY A 30 -58.06 -24.17 15.24
N TYR A 31 -57.01 -23.36 15.10
CA TYR A 31 -55.88 -23.55 14.20
C TYR A 31 -54.61 -22.90 14.79
N ASP A 32 -53.42 -23.25 14.30
CA ASP A 32 -52.15 -22.71 14.79
C ASP A 32 -52.04 -21.20 14.51
N VAL A 33 -51.93 -20.41 15.58
CA VAL A 33 -51.63 -18.99 15.53
C VAL A 33 -50.14 -18.82 15.82
N TYR A 34 -49.39 -18.26 14.87
CA TYR A 34 -47.95 -18.11 14.96
C TYR A 34 -47.56 -16.78 15.58
N MET A 35 -46.57 -16.81 16.49
CA MET A 35 -45.95 -15.62 17.06
C MET A 35 -44.65 -15.36 16.35
N PHE A 36 -44.57 -14.25 15.63
CA PHE A 36 -43.34 -13.85 14.95
C PHE A 36 -42.49 -12.98 15.87
N SER A 37 -41.18 -13.26 15.84
CA SER A 37 -40.18 -12.53 16.61
C SER A 37 -39.91 -11.14 16.02
N ALA A 38 -39.53 -10.20 16.90
CA ALA A 38 -38.96 -8.93 16.43
C ALA A 38 -37.63 -9.22 15.75
N ASN A 39 -37.27 -8.43 14.73
CA ASN A 39 -36.03 -8.61 13.94
C ASN A 39 -35.93 -9.99 13.25
N ALA A 40 -37.05 -10.51 12.80
CA ALA A 40 -37.12 -11.72 12.01
C ALA A 40 -38.08 -11.55 10.83
N THR A 41 -37.89 -12.35 9.82
CA THR A 41 -38.74 -12.44 8.62
C THR A 41 -38.97 -13.90 8.24
N ILE A 42 -40.03 -14.17 7.51
CA ILE A 42 -40.29 -15.49 6.93
C ILE A 42 -39.68 -15.65 5.52
N VAL A 43 -39.10 -14.60 4.99
CA VAL A 43 -38.40 -14.64 3.70
C VAL A 43 -37.06 -15.35 3.90
N GLU A 44 -36.87 -16.42 3.14
CA GLU A 44 -35.61 -17.19 3.19
C GLU A 44 -34.43 -16.36 2.74
N PRO A 45 -33.30 -16.32 3.52
CA PRO A 45 -32.14 -15.57 3.15
C PRO A 45 -31.41 -16.14 1.91
N LEU A 46 -30.66 -15.29 1.25
CA LEU A 46 -29.77 -15.70 0.18
C LEU A 46 -28.66 -16.61 0.74
N GLU A 47 -28.13 -17.50 -0.11
CA GLU A 47 -26.98 -18.32 0.27
C GLU A 47 -25.76 -17.47 0.59
N SER A 48 -24.95 -17.94 1.54
CA SER A 48 -23.68 -17.24 1.87
C SER A 48 -22.77 -17.13 0.65
N LYS A 49 -22.21 -15.95 0.45
CA LYS A 49 -21.31 -15.63 -0.66
C LYS A 49 -20.05 -14.93 -0.14
N ASP A 50 -18.88 -15.43 -0.52
CA ASP A 50 -17.60 -14.84 -0.12
C ASP A 50 -17.50 -13.36 -0.55
N GLY A 51 -17.07 -12.52 0.37
CA GLY A 51 -16.91 -11.07 0.16
C GLY A 51 -18.23 -10.28 0.22
N PHE A 52 -19.33 -10.91 0.66
CA PHE A 52 -20.63 -10.27 0.80
C PHE A 52 -21.32 -10.64 2.12
N ALA A 53 -21.98 -9.68 2.72
CA ALA A 53 -22.94 -9.88 3.78
C ALA A 53 -24.35 -10.03 3.17
N VAL A 54 -25.18 -10.89 3.80
CA VAL A 54 -26.61 -11.04 3.45
C VAL A 54 -27.41 -10.15 4.38
N VAL A 55 -28.03 -9.09 3.85
CA VAL A 55 -28.70 -8.02 4.62
C VAL A 55 -30.17 -7.94 4.25
N PHE A 56 -31.04 -7.79 5.24
CA PHE A 56 -32.48 -7.64 5.03
C PHE A 56 -32.86 -6.17 4.91
N ASN A 57 -33.34 -5.74 3.74
CA ASN A 57 -33.73 -4.36 3.49
C ASN A 57 -35.14 -3.98 3.97
N GLY A 58 -35.82 -4.90 4.66
CA GLY A 58 -37.19 -4.75 5.14
C GLY A 58 -38.26 -5.46 4.27
N THR A 59 -37.89 -5.90 3.08
CA THR A 59 -38.73 -6.59 2.13
C THR A 59 -38.11 -7.90 1.63
N GLU A 60 -36.84 -7.85 1.29
CA GLU A 60 -36.07 -8.96 0.74
C GLU A 60 -34.64 -8.95 1.24
N TRP A 61 -33.91 -10.05 1.03
CA TRP A 61 -32.49 -10.14 1.32
C TRP A 61 -31.68 -9.71 0.11
N GLU A 62 -30.59 -8.96 0.37
CA GLU A 62 -29.66 -8.51 -0.64
C GLU A 62 -28.21 -8.77 -0.24
N TYR A 63 -27.32 -8.82 -1.24
CA TYR A 63 -25.90 -8.89 -0.99
C TYR A 63 -25.32 -7.48 -0.91
N ILE A 64 -24.64 -7.18 0.20
CA ILE A 64 -23.82 -5.98 0.34
C ILE A 64 -22.36 -6.42 0.41
N GLU A 65 -21.48 -5.76 -0.30
CA GLU A 65 -20.04 -6.05 -0.25
C GLU A 65 -19.52 -5.95 1.19
N ASP A 66 -18.69 -6.91 1.60
CA ASP A 66 -18.08 -6.93 2.93
C ASP A 66 -16.57 -6.87 2.82
N HIS A 67 -16.05 -5.67 2.96
CA HIS A 67 -14.62 -5.35 2.99
C HIS A 67 -14.13 -5.05 4.40
N ARG A 68 -14.90 -5.33 5.44
CA ARG A 68 -14.53 -5.06 6.85
C ARG A 68 -13.23 -5.77 7.23
N GLY A 69 -12.36 -5.05 7.94
CA GLY A 69 -11.04 -5.52 8.34
C GLY A 69 -9.97 -5.40 7.27
N ILE A 70 -10.31 -4.98 6.03
CA ILE A 70 -9.34 -4.74 4.97
C ILE A 70 -8.80 -3.32 5.10
N THR A 71 -7.47 -3.16 5.01
CA THR A 71 -6.83 -1.86 4.88
C THR A 71 -6.87 -1.40 3.43
N VAL A 72 -7.33 -0.19 3.20
CA VAL A 72 -7.33 0.47 1.89
C VAL A 72 -6.49 1.74 1.93
N TRP A 73 -5.96 2.11 0.77
CA TRP A 73 -4.98 3.17 0.58
C TRP A 73 -5.52 4.20 -0.41
N LYS A 74 -5.35 5.48 -0.09
CA LYS A 74 -5.63 6.60 -0.99
C LYS A 74 -4.33 7.19 -1.54
N SER A 75 -3.25 7.13 -0.74
CA SER A 75 -1.88 7.47 -1.13
C SER A 75 -0.91 6.56 -0.38
N TYR A 76 0.39 6.68 -0.64
CA TYR A 76 1.41 5.93 0.09
C TYR A 76 1.35 6.14 1.61
N GLU A 77 0.97 7.33 2.06
CA GLU A 77 0.93 7.72 3.48
C GLU A 77 -0.48 7.69 4.09
N GLU A 78 -1.53 7.65 3.24
CA GLU A 78 -2.91 7.73 3.70
C GLU A 78 -3.60 6.37 3.53
N SER A 79 -3.91 5.72 4.66
CA SER A 79 -4.62 4.45 4.70
C SER A 79 -5.71 4.46 5.77
N MET A 80 -6.71 3.60 5.59
CA MET A 80 -7.73 3.34 6.60
C MET A 80 -8.16 1.88 6.56
N GLU A 81 -8.71 1.39 7.69
CA GLU A 81 -9.38 0.10 7.77
C GLU A 81 -10.87 0.28 7.51
N ILE A 82 -11.42 -0.52 6.60
CA ILE A 82 -12.87 -0.57 6.34
C ILE A 82 -13.57 -1.20 7.56
N ARG A 83 -14.58 -0.53 8.09
CA ARG A 83 -15.34 -0.98 9.27
C ARG A 83 -16.82 -1.18 9.01
N GLU A 84 -17.33 -0.66 7.91
CA GLU A 84 -18.74 -0.73 7.54
C GLU A 84 -18.93 -1.59 6.30
N LEU A 85 -20.13 -2.12 6.13
CA LEU A 85 -20.52 -2.82 4.90
C LEU A 85 -20.63 -1.84 3.74
N GLY A 86 -20.33 -2.31 2.55
CA GLY A 86 -20.44 -1.57 1.31
C GLY A 86 -19.19 -1.60 0.45
N ALA A 87 -19.27 -0.96 -0.70
CA ALA A 87 -18.17 -0.86 -1.63
C ALA A 87 -16.99 -0.05 -1.05
N ILE A 88 -15.79 -0.34 -1.53
CA ILE A 88 -14.61 0.46 -1.22
C ILE A 88 -14.88 1.90 -1.70
N PRO A 89 -14.63 2.92 -0.85
CA PRO A 89 -14.87 4.31 -1.22
C PRO A 89 -14.09 4.74 -2.46
N ASP A 90 -14.68 5.62 -3.26
CA ASP A 90 -14.05 6.13 -4.48
C ASP A 90 -12.67 6.75 -4.18
N GLY A 91 -11.67 6.37 -4.98
CA GLY A 91 -10.30 6.85 -4.84
C GLY A 91 -9.46 6.07 -3.83
N TRP A 92 -10.00 5.01 -3.22
CA TRP A 92 -9.26 4.09 -2.36
C TRP A 92 -8.99 2.77 -3.08
N SER A 93 -7.86 2.12 -2.77
CA SER A 93 -7.44 0.84 -3.34
C SER A 93 -7.01 -0.13 -2.24
N THR A 94 -7.18 -1.43 -2.47
CA THR A 94 -6.63 -2.49 -1.61
C THR A 94 -5.12 -2.63 -1.75
N GLU A 95 -4.52 -2.06 -2.80
CA GLU A 95 -3.08 -2.07 -3.02
C GLU A 95 -2.48 -0.76 -2.52
N GLN A 96 -1.40 -0.87 -1.72
CA GLN A 96 -0.65 0.31 -1.31
C GLN A 96 0.09 0.88 -2.53
N PRO A 97 -0.10 2.16 -2.85
CA PRO A 97 0.68 2.82 -3.91
C PRO A 97 2.19 2.78 -3.60
N GLU A 98 3.00 2.75 -4.62
CA GLU A 98 4.46 2.87 -4.46
C GLU A 98 4.81 4.21 -3.80
N LYS A 99 5.86 4.19 -2.96
CA LYS A 99 6.38 5.42 -2.35
C LYS A 99 6.78 6.39 -3.47
N PRO A 100 6.30 7.65 -3.45
CA PRO A 100 6.78 8.67 -4.37
C PRO A 100 8.30 8.79 -4.25
N LEU A 101 9.00 8.91 -5.38
CA LEU A 101 10.44 9.15 -5.40
C LEU A 101 10.73 10.50 -4.75
N ASP A 102 11.67 10.49 -3.79
CA ASP A 102 12.16 11.69 -3.12
C ASP A 102 13.54 12.04 -3.66
N VAL A 103 13.87 13.33 -3.71
CA VAL A 103 15.19 13.83 -4.08
C VAL A 103 16.29 13.21 -3.23
N ASP A 104 16.03 13.02 -1.95
CA ASP A 104 16.95 12.39 -1.00
C ASP A 104 17.30 10.93 -1.37
N ASP A 105 16.44 10.22 -2.08
CA ASP A 105 16.71 8.87 -2.55
C ASP A 105 17.79 8.87 -3.66
N TYR A 106 17.79 9.86 -4.55
CA TYR A 106 18.81 10.04 -5.59
C TYR A 106 20.15 10.47 -5.01
N ASP A 107 20.13 11.40 -4.07
CA ASP A 107 21.34 11.85 -3.36
C ASP A 107 22.00 10.68 -2.63
N ARG A 108 21.25 9.88 -1.93
CA ARG A 108 21.74 8.67 -1.24
C ARG A 108 22.39 7.68 -2.22
N VAL A 109 21.77 7.45 -3.38
CA VAL A 109 22.35 6.56 -4.41
C VAL A 109 23.65 7.08 -4.98
N MET A 110 23.75 8.40 -5.23
CA MET A 110 25.01 9.03 -5.67
C MET A 110 26.10 8.94 -4.61
N GLU A 111 25.78 9.24 -3.35
CA GLU A 111 26.72 9.14 -2.24
C GLU A 111 27.23 7.72 -2.04
N GLU A 112 26.34 6.73 -2.09
CA GLU A 112 26.70 5.30 -2.00
C GLU A 112 27.62 4.91 -3.18
N HIS A 113 27.32 5.35 -4.39
CA HIS A 113 28.11 5.05 -5.58
C HIS A 113 29.52 5.65 -5.47
N ILE A 114 29.65 6.91 -5.06
CA ILE A 114 30.92 7.58 -4.83
C ILE A 114 31.71 6.89 -3.70
N TYR A 115 31.03 6.55 -2.60
CA TYR A 115 31.64 5.83 -1.48
C TYR A 115 32.21 4.47 -1.90
N ASN A 116 31.43 3.69 -2.62
CA ASN A 116 31.82 2.36 -3.07
C ASN A 116 33.04 2.42 -4.02
N ALA A 117 33.11 3.41 -4.89
CA ALA A 117 34.23 3.62 -5.80
C ALA A 117 35.56 3.84 -5.05
N ARG A 118 35.58 4.72 -4.04
CA ARG A 118 36.79 4.98 -3.23
C ARG A 118 37.15 3.78 -2.36
N TYR A 119 36.13 3.12 -1.78
CA TYR A 119 36.32 1.95 -0.91
C TYR A 119 36.96 0.79 -1.68
N ALA A 120 36.48 0.50 -2.90
CA ALA A 120 37.03 -0.53 -3.78
C ALA A 120 38.52 -0.26 -4.16
N ARG A 121 38.92 1.02 -4.22
CA ARG A 121 40.33 1.41 -4.46
C ARG A 121 41.23 1.26 -3.21
N GLY A 122 40.63 1.06 -2.03
CA GLY A 122 41.34 0.92 -0.76
C GLY A 122 41.36 2.18 0.11
N TYR A 123 40.64 3.24 -0.30
CA TYR A 123 40.51 4.46 0.50
C TYR A 123 39.39 4.31 1.55
N THR A 124 39.67 3.60 2.64
CA THR A 124 38.70 3.26 3.69
C THR A 124 38.61 4.31 4.80
N LEU A 125 39.75 4.95 5.16
CA LEU A 125 39.85 5.89 6.28
C LEU A 125 39.99 7.34 5.85
N ARG A 126 40.48 7.58 4.62
CA ARG A 126 40.72 8.91 4.07
C ARG A 126 40.06 9.04 2.71
N GLU A 127 39.72 10.26 2.35
CA GLU A 127 39.21 10.57 1.02
C GLU A 127 40.37 10.70 0.02
N PRO A 128 40.23 10.18 -1.23
CA PRO A 128 41.22 10.39 -2.26
C PRO A 128 41.51 11.88 -2.47
N THR A 129 40.52 12.75 -2.34
CA THR A 129 40.62 14.22 -2.49
C THR A 129 41.65 14.88 -1.56
N GLU A 130 41.97 14.26 -0.42
CA GLU A 130 43.02 14.75 0.50
C GLU A 130 44.43 14.69 -0.12
N PHE A 131 44.61 13.91 -1.19
CA PHE A 131 45.91 13.63 -1.80
C PHE A 131 46.14 14.41 -3.11
N VAL A 132 45.31 15.37 -3.46
CA VAL A 132 45.48 16.20 -4.71
C VAL A 132 46.84 16.88 -4.76
N THR A 133 47.40 17.30 -3.62
CA THR A 133 48.73 17.93 -3.52
C THR A 133 49.82 16.95 -3.09
N SER A 134 49.58 15.64 -3.14
CA SER A 134 50.56 14.64 -2.72
C SER A 134 51.81 14.65 -3.61
N SER A 135 53.00 14.49 -3.01
CA SER A 135 54.23 14.25 -3.73
C SER A 135 54.38 12.83 -4.26
N ILE A 136 53.51 11.91 -3.86
CA ILE A 136 53.46 10.54 -4.35
C ILE A 136 52.60 10.50 -5.61
N PRO A 137 53.18 10.21 -6.79
CA PRO A 137 52.46 10.33 -8.07
C PRO A 137 51.15 9.51 -8.13
N ARG A 138 51.15 8.28 -7.61
CA ARG A 138 49.99 7.43 -7.58
C ARG A 138 48.82 8.05 -6.79
N TRP A 139 49.08 8.53 -5.57
CA TRP A 139 48.04 9.13 -4.74
C TRP A 139 47.49 10.41 -5.33
N LYS A 140 48.38 11.22 -5.94
CA LYS A 140 47.95 12.44 -6.63
C LYS A 140 47.03 12.10 -7.80
N GLN A 141 47.42 11.13 -8.64
CA GLN A 141 46.60 10.73 -9.79
C GLN A 141 45.25 10.10 -9.35
N ASP A 142 45.27 9.21 -8.34
CA ASP A 142 44.05 8.65 -7.79
C ASP A 142 43.09 9.75 -7.29
N ALA A 143 43.64 10.84 -6.70
CA ALA A 143 42.86 11.99 -6.25
C ALA A 143 42.27 12.77 -7.44
N GLU A 144 43.02 13.01 -8.50
CA GLU A 144 42.55 13.69 -9.70
C GLU A 144 41.46 12.89 -10.42
N ASP A 145 41.64 11.56 -10.58
CA ASP A 145 40.66 10.66 -11.17
C ASP A 145 39.36 10.63 -10.36
N PHE A 146 39.50 10.61 -9.03
CA PHE A 146 38.34 10.58 -8.13
C PHE A 146 37.56 11.90 -8.14
N VAL A 147 38.24 13.05 -8.17
CA VAL A 147 37.56 14.35 -8.28
C VAL A 147 36.76 14.42 -9.58
N LEU A 148 37.38 14.05 -10.71
CA LEU A 148 36.69 14.04 -12.00
C LEU A 148 35.47 13.14 -12.00
N PHE A 149 35.60 11.93 -11.47
CA PHE A 149 34.51 10.97 -11.34
C PHE A 149 33.38 11.55 -10.49
N ARG A 150 33.65 12.00 -9.25
CA ARG A 150 32.69 12.58 -8.34
C ARG A 150 31.93 13.74 -9.00
N ASP A 151 32.65 14.66 -9.62
CA ASP A 151 32.05 15.83 -10.25
C ASP A 151 31.16 15.41 -11.44
N THR A 152 31.50 14.34 -12.15
CA THR A 152 30.69 13.81 -13.25
C THR A 152 29.40 13.13 -12.70
N VAL A 153 29.49 12.41 -11.58
CA VAL A 153 28.30 11.83 -10.90
C VAL A 153 27.36 12.94 -10.43
N LEU A 154 27.90 13.96 -9.77
CA LEU A 154 27.11 15.10 -9.29
C LEU A 154 26.48 15.92 -10.43
N ALA A 155 27.21 16.10 -11.55
CA ALA A 155 26.68 16.78 -12.74
C ALA A 155 25.49 15.99 -13.34
N TYR A 156 25.58 14.66 -13.41
CA TYR A 156 24.49 13.82 -13.88
C TYR A 156 23.25 13.93 -12.95
N GLY A 157 23.46 13.88 -11.62
CA GLY A 157 22.36 14.08 -10.66
C GLY A 157 21.68 15.44 -10.82
N LEU A 158 22.49 16.51 -11.03
CA LEU A 158 21.96 17.85 -11.27
C LEU A 158 21.16 17.93 -12.58
N GLU A 159 21.57 17.25 -13.64
CA GLU A 159 20.84 17.17 -14.91
C GLU A 159 19.47 16.51 -14.71
N VAL A 160 19.41 15.36 -14.00
CA VAL A 160 18.17 14.67 -13.66
C VAL A 160 17.25 15.54 -12.82
N MET A 161 17.79 16.23 -11.80
CA MET A 161 17.04 17.17 -10.97
C MET A 161 16.44 18.33 -11.80
N ASN A 162 17.24 18.95 -12.66
CA ASN A 162 16.76 20.03 -13.53
C ASN A 162 15.66 19.55 -14.47
N HIS A 163 15.78 18.33 -15.00
CA HIS A 163 14.74 17.73 -15.81
C HIS A 163 13.44 17.53 -15.00
N TYR A 164 13.55 16.97 -13.79
CA TYR A 164 12.40 16.79 -12.89
C TYR A 164 11.70 18.11 -12.55
N VAL A 165 12.45 19.15 -12.23
CA VAL A 165 11.89 20.49 -11.95
C VAL A 165 11.15 21.06 -13.17
N ALA A 166 11.63 20.79 -14.38
CA ALA A 166 11.04 21.29 -15.61
C ALA A 166 9.82 20.51 -16.08
N THR A 167 9.77 19.20 -15.85
CA THR A 167 8.78 18.28 -16.46
C THR A 167 7.90 17.54 -15.44
N GLY A 168 8.34 17.43 -14.18
CA GLY A 168 7.76 16.56 -13.17
C GLY A 168 8.13 15.07 -13.36
N GLU A 169 9.01 14.75 -14.31
CA GLU A 169 9.42 13.38 -14.63
C GLU A 169 10.85 13.10 -14.17
N ALA A 170 11.04 11.95 -13.52
CA ALA A 170 12.36 11.45 -13.13
C ALA A 170 12.49 9.97 -13.52
N PRO A 171 13.70 9.48 -13.83
CA PRO A 171 13.94 8.08 -14.08
C PRO A 171 13.66 7.27 -12.79
N ALA A 172 13.23 6.01 -12.93
CA ALA A 172 13.17 5.09 -11.80
C ALA A 172 14.55 4.99 -11.13
N LEU A 173 14.58 4.76 -9.80
CA LEU A 173 15.82 4.78 -9.03
C LEU A 173 16.86 3.76 -9.52
N ASP A 174 16.39 2.57 -9.94
CA ASP A 174 17.26 1.53 -10.53
C ASP A 174 17.83 1.96 -11.89
N GLU A 175 17.06 2.66 -12.73
CA GLU A 175 17.52 3.21 -13.99
C GLU A 175 18.56 4.31 -13.74
N PHE A 176 18.29 5.21 -12.81
CA PHE A 176 19.22 6.24 -12.40
C PHE A 176 20.54 5.64 -11.93
N LYS A 177 20.51 4.64 -11.05
CA LYS A 177 21.68 3.94 -10.52
C LYS A 177 22.52 3.29 -11.62
N ASN A 178 21.85 2.65 -12.60
CA ASN A 178 22.53 1.96 -13.71
C ASN A 178 23.17 2.94 -14.70
N ASN A 179 22.70 4.18 -14.76
CA ASN A 179 23.22 5.22 -15.65
C ASN A 179 24.30 6.10 -14.98
N LEU A 180 24.57 5.89 -13.68
CA LEU A 180 25.65 6.63 -13.02
C LEU A 180 27.01 6.39 -13.69
N PRO A 181 27.81 7.44 -13.91
CA PRO A 181 29.16 7.31 -14.47
C PRO A 181 30.04 6.40 -13.60
N ASN A 182 30.87 5.60 -14.23
CA ASN A 182 31.84 4.76 -13.52
C ASN A 182 33.23 5.42 -13.48
N ILE A 183 33.93 5.20 -12.37
CA ILE A 183 35.31 5.70 -12.24
C ILE A 183 36.27 4.91 -13.12
N VAL A 184 37.22 5.62 -13.73
CA VAL A 184 38.37 5.05 -14.45
C VAL A 184 39.64 5.50 -13.76
N TRP A 185 40.33 4.55 -13.13
CA TRP A 185 41.60 4.81 -12.46
C TRP A 185 42.75 4.74 -13.48
N THR A 186 43.46 5.87 -13.65
CA THR A 186 44.60 5.95 -14.58
C THR A 186 45.80 5.15 -14.11
N TYR A 187 46.00 5.08 -12.79
CA TYR A 187 47.11 4.33 -12.19
C TYR A 187 46.65 2.88 -11.87
N SER A 188 47.34 1.90 -12.45
CA SER A 188 47.13 0.47 -12.25
C SER A 188 47.70 0.00 -10.92
#